data_241f054d596eeea87103b99662033c5a
#
_entry.id   241f054d596eeea87103b99662033c5a
#
_cell.length_a   1.000
_cell.length_b   1.000
_cell.length_c   1.000
_cell.angle_alpha   90.00
_cell.angle_beta   90.00
_cell.angle_gamma   90.00
#
_symmetry.space_group_name_H-M   'P 1'
#
loop_
_entity.id
_entity.type
_entity.pdbx_description
1 polymer ?
#
loop_
_entity_poly.entity_id
_entity_poly.type
_entity_poly.pdbx_seq_one_letter_code
_entity_poly.pdbx_strand_id
1 'polypeptide(L)'
;DAFVLSDGGEEMPPTPLEGTGDDDTADAPMEGPEPAPSPKARPARRTASAAKTANRPKKEFTSRPLKDKPTLLSLDLNKLDEDLSEEERNEWNAIYASYRSKSILTGRIMGIDTHSFTVRNRETRQTERRKMLCAVIINYRVKVLIPETEVWYPGQERPPYVLRNMSGAETDYIILDVDREGGVAIGSRRMALDAQRHFFDTIKGGRSIGEKLTCRVLAVGPRRCLVECGGRDMSLSQKDLTYIATPDLRTRYHPGQTLNCVLKEYDRREGQFWVSVKDTVDNPFFGALRRHPIGS
;
A
#
# COMPACT_ATOMS: atom_id res chain seq x y z
N ASP A 1 -27.16 -11.39 22.01
CA ASP A 1 -27.99 -10.99 20.86
C ASP A 1 -27.39 -11.55 19.58
N ALA A 2 -28.14 -12.51 18.98
CA ALA A 2 -27.75 -13.26 17.82
C ALA A 2 -27.99 -12.41 16.56
N PHE A 3 -26.94 -12.20 15.74
CA PHE A 3 -27.10 -11.69 14.39
C PHE A 3 -27.40 -12.83 13.43
N VAL A 4 -28.66 -12.90 12.99
CA VAL A 4 -29.15 -13.76 11.92
C VAL A 4 -28.79 -13.12 10.60
N LEU A 5 -28.01 -13.80 9.74
CA LEU A 5 -27.85 -13.49 8.34
C LEU A 5 -29.03 -14.11 7.59
N SER A 6 -29.90 -13.27 7.06
CA SER A 6 -30.94 -13.69 6.12
C SER A 6 -30.30 -13.98 4.77
N ASP A 7 -30.52 -15.21 4.33
CA ASP A 7 -30.24 -15.71 3.00
C ASP A 7 -31.36 -15.18 2.07
N GLY A 8 -30.97 -14.26 1.18
CA GLY A 8 -31.82 -13.72 0.13
C GLY A 8 -31.36 -14.25 -1.21
N GLY A 9 -31.95 -15.37 -1.62
CA GLY A 9 -31.83 -15.84 -2.98
C GLY A 9 -32.67 -14.94 -3.90
N GLU A 10 -32.05 -14.35 -4.90
CA GLU A 10 -32.72 -13.72 -6.03
C GLU A 10 -32.47 -14.54 -7.28
N GLU A 11 -33.60 -15.04 -7.81
CA GLU A 11 -33.71 -15.77 -9.06
C GLU A 11 -33.34 -14.87 -10.25
N MET A 12 -32.54 -15.41 -11.15
CA MET A 12 -32.26 -14.82 -12.46
C MET A 12 -33.47 -15.09 -13.40
N PRO A 13 -33.94 -14.08 -14.16
CA PRO A 13 -34.90 -14.31 -15.25
C PRO A 13 -34.20 -14.84 -16.51
N PRO A 14 -34.90 -15.61 -17.35
CA PRO A 14 -34.34 -16.31 -18.49
C PRO A 14 -34.14 -15.42 -19.70
N THR A 15 -33.06 -15.70 -20.44
CA THR A 15 -32.71 -15.14 -21.74
C THR A 15 -33.67 -15.65 -22.82
N PRO A 16 -34.12 -14.81 -23.76
CA PRO A 16 -34.73 -15.28 -24.99
C PRO A 16 -33.67 -15.56 -26.05
N LEU A 17 -33.82 -16.74 -26.65
CA LEU A 17 -33.19 -17.14 -27.92
C LEU A 17 -33.99 -16.55 -29.09
N GLU A 18 -33.28 -16.46 -30.22
CA GLU A 18 -33.70 -16.47 -31.63
C GLU A 18 -33.58 -15.16 -32.42
N GLY A 19 -32.95 -15.35 -33.56
CA GLY A 19 -32.97 -14.43 -34.69
C GLY A 19 -31.83 -14.68 -35.69
N THR A 20 -32.00 -15.75 -36.51
CA THR A 20 -31.25 -16.01 -37.76
C THR A 20 -31.48 -14.94 -38.81
N GLY A 21 -30.44 -14.63 -39.58
CA GLY A 21 -30.56 -13.78 -40.75
C GLY A 21 -29.24 -13.71 -41.53
N ASP A 22 -29.25 -14.42 -42.64
CA ASP A 22 -28.19 -14.58 -43.63
C ASP A 22 -27.87 -13.29 -44.40
N ASP A 23 -26.69 -13.30 -44.95
CA ASP A 23 -26.31 -13.05 -46.36
C ASP A 23 -25.63 -11.70 -46.75
N ASP A 24 -24.62 -11.93 -47.56
CA ASP A 24 -24.09 -11.25 -48.70
C ASP A 24 -22.87 -10.28 -48.57
N THR A 25 -21.78 -10.91 -49.01
CA THR A 25 -20.72 -10.49 -49.98
C THR A 25 -20.58 -9.04 -50.35
N ALA A 26 -19.32 -8.53 -50.29
CA ALA A 26 -18.57 -7.89 -51.37
C ALA A 26 -17.17 -7.47 -50.86
N ASP A 27 -16.21 -8.13 -51.31
CA ASP A 27 -15.06 -7.91 -52.19
C ASP A 27 -14.38 -6.50 -52.14
N ALA A 28 -13.11 -6.57 -51.66
CA ALA A 28 -11.83 -5.93 -51.98
C ALA A 28 -11.71 -4.39 -52.12
N PRO A 29 -10.46 -3.85 -52.17
CA PRO A 29 -9.12 -4.45 -52.18
C PRO A 29 -8.12 -3.84 -51.14
N MET A 30 -7.07 -4.57 -50.94
CA MET A 30 -5.84 -4.21 -50.23
C MET A 30 -5.12 -3.00 -50.86
N GLU A 31 -4.85 -1.98 -50.11
CA GLU A 31 -3.75 -1.05 -50.36
C GLU A 31 -2.66 -1.24 -49.31
N GLY A 32 -1.46 -1.47 -49.79
CA GLY A 32 -0.26 -1.73 -49.02
C GLY A 32 0.31 -0.47 -48.34
N PRO A 33 1.16 -0.63 -47.36
CA PRO A 33 1.73 0.51 -46.63
C PRO A 33 2.86 1.20 -47.40
N GLU A 34 2.77 2.51 -47.49
CA GLU A 34 3.85 3.39 -47.97
C GLU A 34 5.08 3.35 -47.04
N PRO A 35 6.29 3.47 -47.64
CA PRO A 35 7.55 3.40 -46.88
C PRO A 35 7.87 4.74 -46.19
N ALA A 36 8.40 4.62 -44.98
CA ALA A 36 8.91 5.72 -44.17
C ALA A 36 10.09 6.47 -44.82
N PRO A 37 10.19 7.80 -44.65
CA PRO A 37 11.31 8.57 -45.15
C PRO A 37 12.58 8.43 -44.32
N SER A 38 13.70 8.30 -45.02
CA SER A 38 15.08 8.19 -44.55
C SER A 38 15.57 9.42 -43.77
N PRO A 39 16.50 9.28 -42.81
CA PRO A 39 17.01 10.39 -42.04
C PRO A 39 18.02 11.24 -42.81
N LYS A 40 17.81 12.55 -42.81
CA LYS A 40 18.72 13.55 -43.42
C LYS A 40 19.99 13.70 -42.57
N ALA A 41 21.12 13.69 -43.31
CA ALA A 41 22.49 13.83 -42.85
C ALA A 41 22.75 15.15 -42.08
N ARG A 42 23.56 15.05 -41.04
CA ARG A 42 24.19 16.17 -40.32
C ARG A 42 25.31 16.80 -41.20
N PRO A 43 25.41 18.14 -41.28
CA PRO A 43 26.60 18.75 -41.87
C PRO A 43 27.76 18.88 -40.87
N ALA A 44 28.93 18.75 -41.43
CA ALA A 44 30.23 18.67 -40.78
C ALA A 44 30.64 19.96 -40.03
N ARG A 45 31.37 19.74 -38.98
CA ARG A 45 32.10 20.67 -38.13
C ARG A 45 33.23 21.36 -38.93
N ARG A 46 33.19 22.68 -39.07
CA ARG A 46 34.32 23.49 -39.54
C ARG A 46 35.05 24.07 -38.34
N THR A 47 36.32 23.74 -38.24
CA THR A 47 37.34 24.35 -37.40
C THR A 47 37.85 25.64 -38.03
N ALA A 48 37.90 26.73 -37.32
CA ALA A 48 38.84 27.88 -37.49
C ALA A 48 38.73 28.73 -36.23
N SER A 49 39.79 28.81 -35.47
CA SER A 49 40.91 29.73 -35.50
C SER A 49 40.67 31.01 -34.71
N ALA A 50 41.34 31.02 -33.59
CA ALA A 50 42.07 32.08 -32.86
C ALA A 50 41.71 33.57 -33.00
N ALA A 51 41.72 34.20 -31.82
CA ALA A 51 42.15 35.55 -31.47
C ALA A 51 41.06 36.63 -31.35
N LYS A 52 40.79 37.03 -30.14
CA LYS A 52 41.22 38.34 -29.58
C LYS A 52 40.66 38.55 -28.18
N THR A 53 41.56 38.67 -27.26
CA THR A 53 41.42 39.26 -25.93
C THR A 53 40.75 40.64 -26.02
N ALA A 54 39.58 40.77 -25.37
CA ALA A 54 39.02 42.05 -25.02
C ALA A 54 38.64 42.01 -23.53
N ASN A 55 39.35 42.80 -22.82
CA ASN A 55 39.22 43.12 -21.41
C ASN A 55 37.79 43.55 -21.10
N ARG A 56 37.05 42.72 -20.32
CA ARG A 56 35.77 43.09 -19.76
C ARG A 56 35.95 43.30 -18.27
N PRO A 57 35.60 44.47 -17.71
CA PRO A 57 35.80 44.74 -16.31
C PRO A 57 34.96 43.76 -15.46
N LYS A 58 35.61 43.11 -14.49
CA LYS A 58 34.94 42.33 -13.44
C LYS A 58 34.01 43.28 -12.69
N LYS A 59 32.70 43.10 -12.87
CA LYS A 59 31.73 43.66 -11.94
C LYS A 59 31.87 42.88 -10.63
N GLU A 60 32.44 43.55 -9.64
CA GLU A 60 32.35 43.11 -8.25
C GLU A 60 30.87 43.06 -7.88
N PHE A 61 30.37 41.85 -7.62
CA PHE A 61 29.10 41.66 -6.94
C PHE A 61 29.28 42.08 -5.49
N THR A 62 29.03 43.35 -5.22
CA THR A 62 28.79 43.80 -3.85
C THR A 62 27.49 43.19 -3.40
N SER A 63 27.57 42.13 -2.61
CA SER A 63 26.47 41.56 -1.85
C SER A 63 25.92 42.65 -0.91
N ARG A 64 24.82 43.26 -1.31
CA ARG A 64 24.00 44.02 -0.35
C ARG A 64 23.50 43.03 0.69
N PRO A 65 23.67 43.32 2.00
CA PRO A 65 23.07 42.47 3.01
C PRO A 65 21.55 42.47 2.79
N LEU A 66 21.00 41.31 2.48
CA LEU A 66 19.57 41.11 2.54
C LEU A 66 19.16 41.33 3.99
N LYS A 67 18.40 42.40 4.21
CA LYS A 67 17.72 42.64 5.49
C LYS A 67 16.92 41.38 5.84
N ASP A 68 17.16 40.91 7.05
CA ASP A 68 16.57 39.78 7.72
C ASP A 68 15.04 39.71 7.48
N LYS A 69 14.64 38.92 6.48
CA LYS A 69 13.36 38.27 6.53
C LYS A 69 13.65 36.92 7.18
N PRO A 70 12.96 36.56 8.25
CA PRO A 70 13.12 35.23 8.83
C PRO A 70 12.72 34.20 7.74
N THR A 71 13.73 33.65 7.10
CA THR A 71 13.55 32.51 6.21
C THR A 71 13.19 31.37 7.13
N LEU A 72 12.10 30.67 6.83
CA LEU A 72 11.63 29.45 7.51
C LEU A 72 12.71 28.36 7.69
N LEU A 73 13.93 28.61 7.22
CA LEU A 73 15.12 27.76 7.37
C LEU A 73 15.99 28.11 8.59
N SER A 74 15.70 29.17 9.32
CA SER A 74 16.43 29.55 10.55
C SER A 74 15.64 29.29 11.83
N LEU A 75 14.64 28.42 11.80
CA LEU A 75 14.26 27.70 13.01
C LEU A 75 15.50 26.89 13.39
N ASP A 76 16.17 27.32 14.45
CA ASP A 76 17.26 26.56 15.06
C ASP A 76 16.74 25.20 15.46
N LEU A 77 16.78 24.24 14.51
CA LEU A 77 16.44 22.83 14.76
C LEU A 77 17.24 22.31 15.95
N ASN A 78 18.45 22.85 16.15
CA ASN A 78 19.31 22.51 17.30
C ASN A 78 18.67 22.91 18.65
N LYS A 79 18.01 24.06 18.73
CA LYS A 79 17.34 24.49 19.98
C LYS A 79 16.11 23.66 20.32
N LEU A 80 15.40 23.18 19.29
CA LEU A 80 14.27 22.28 19.48
C LEU A 80 14.71 20.86 19.88
N ASP A 81 15.97 20.51 19.65
CA ASP A 81 16.52 19.19 19.91
C ASP A 81 17.37 19.14 21.21
N GLU A 82 17.69 20.29 21.82
CA GLU A 82 18.53 20.35 23.04
C GLU A 82 17.88 19.62 24.24
N ASP A 83 16.56 19.64 24.34
CA ASP A 83 15.81 19.03 25.44
C ASP A 83 15.30 17.60 25.16
N LEU A 84 15.58 17.05 23.97
CA LEU A 84 15.11 15.71 23.59
C LEU A 84 16.10 14.62 24.01
N SER A 85 15.57 13.49 24.49
CA SER A 85 16.36 12.26 24.64
C SER A 85 16.87 11.75 23.27
N GLU A 86 17.89 10.90 23.31
CA GLU A 86 18.45 10.32 22.08
C GLU A 86 17.39 9.51 21.31
N GLU A 87 16.55 8.78 22.03
CA GLU A 87 15.46 7.97 21.46
C GLU A 87 14.40 8.86 20.81
N GLU A 88 14.01 9.96 21.44
CA GLU A 88 13.06 10.93 20.86
C GLU A 88 13.61 11.56 19.59
N ARG A 89 14.90 11.93 19.61
CA ARG A 89 15.58 12.50 18.45
C ARG A 89 15.60 11.50 17.29
N ASN A 90 15.91 10.23 17.56
CA ASN A 90 15.92 9.17 16.57
C ASN A 90 14.51 8.92 16.01
N GLU A 91 13.48 8.92 16.84
CA GLU A 91 12.08 8.78 16.40
C GLU A 91 11.68 9.92 15.47
N TRP A 92 11.96 11.18 15.84
CA TRP A 92 11.69 12.35 14.98
C TRP A 92 12.47 12.29 13.67
N ASN A 93 13.73 11.91 13.71
CA ASN A 93 14.56 11.76 12.50
C ASN A 93 13.97 10.72 11.55
N ALA A 94 13.49 9.59 12.05
CA ALA A 94 12.81 8.55 11.25
C ALA A 94 11.51 9.09 10.64
N ILE A 95 10.69 9.81 11.42
CA ILE A 95 9.45 10.44 10.96
C ILE A 95 9.72 11.45 9.85
N TYR A 96 10.70 12.37 10.05
CA TYR A 96 11.07 13.34 9.02
C TYR A 96 11.70 12.69 7.78
N ALA A 97 12.48 11.63 7.94
CA ALA A 97 13.01 10.86 6.83
C ALA A 97 11.86 10.28 5.99
N SER A 98 10.88 9.66 6.65
CA SER A 98 9.69 9.13 5.99
C SER A 98 8.87 10.24 5.30
N TYR A 99 8.67 11.36 5.97
CA TYR A 99 7.94 12.50 5.40
C TYR A 99 8.58 13.02 4.11
N ARG A 100 9.92 13.17 4.09
CA ARG A 100 10.67 13.71 2.95
C ARG A 100 10.92 12.71 1.84
N SER A 101 11.39 11.51 2.18
CA SER A 101 11.80 10.49 1.21
C SER A 101 10.72 9.47 0.88
N LYS A 102 9.56 9.54 1.58
CA LYS A 102 8.49 8.55 1.49
C LYS A 102 8.97 7.13 1.81
N SER A 103 9.97 7.02 2.69
CA SER A 103 10.41 5.73 3.21
C SER A 103 9.36 5.11 4.10
N ILE A 104 9.25 3.79 4.03
CA ILE A 104 8.27 3.03 4.80
C ILE A 104 8.76 2.91 6.24
N LEU A 105 7.90 3.20 7.19
CA LEU A 105 8.05 2.92 8.61
C LEU A 105 7.13 1.77 9.00
N THR A 106 7.52 1.02 10.01
CA THR A 106 6.73 -0.07 10.58
C THR A 106 6.41 0.24 12.03
N GLY A 107 5.19 -0.07 12.45
CA GLY A 107 4.79 0.10 13.83
C GLY A 107 3.57 -0.74 14.20
N ARG A 108 3.37 -0.90 15.52
CA ARG A 108 2.25 -1.66 16.06
C ARG A 108 1.09 -0.72 16.36
N ILE A 109 -0.10 -1.09 15.94
CA ILE A 109 -1.33 -0.38 16.28
C ILE A 109 -1.62 -0.60 17.76
N MET A 110 -1.47 0.47 18.54
CA MET A 110 -1.73 0.44 20.00
C MET A 110 -3.22 0.47 20.31
N GLY A 111 -3.98 1.14 19.47
CA GLY A 111 -5.42 1.26 19.63
C GLY A 111 -6.06 2.01 18.48
N ILE A 112 -7.38 2.13 18.55
CA ILE A 112 -8.18 2.87 17.56
C ILE A 112 -8.94 3.95 18.30
N ASP A 113 -8.80 5.18 17.84
CA ASP A 113 -9.41 6.35 18.46
C ASP A 113 -10.00 7.29 17.42
N THR A 114 -10.88 8.21 17.85
CA THR A 114 -11.52 9.19 16.98
C THR A 114 -10.84 10.54 17.12
N HIS A 115 -10.26 11.03 16.04
CA HIS A 115 -9.60 12.32 15.97
C HIS A 115 -10.31 13.30 15.05
N SER A 116 -10.21 14.59 15.34
CA SER A 116 -10.77 15.65 14.52
C SER A 116 -9.68 16.22 13.61
N PHE A 117 -9.91 16.17 12.31
CA PHE A 117 -9.03 16.71 11.29
C PHE A 117 -9.67 17.91 10.62
N THR A 118 -8.84 18.85 10.26
CA THR A 118 -9.21 19.97 9.39
C THR A 118 -8.92 19.56 7.96
N VAL A 119 -9.97 19.22 7.21
CA VAL A 119 -9.85 18.74 5.82
C VAL A 119 -10.30 19.85 4.88
N ARG A 120 -9.46 20.16 3.89
CA ARG A 120 -9.84 21.09 2.81
C ARG A 120 -10.59 20.31 1.74
N ASN A 121 -11.86 20.63 1.55
CA ASN A 121 -12.65 20.10 0.46
C ASN A 121 -12.07 20.58 -0.88
N ARG A 122 -11.78 19.66 -1.80
CA ARG A 122 -11.17 19.99 -3.11
C ARG A 122 -12.12 20.72 -4.03
N GLU A 123 -13.43 20.47 -3.92
CA GLU A 123 -14.47 21.05 -4.79
C GLU A 123 -14.86 22.44 -4.32
N THR A 124 -15.18 22.58 -3.04
CA THR A 124 -15.67 23.85 -2.45
C THR A 124 -14.55 24.76 -1.97
N ARG A 125 -13.30 24.26 -1.88
CA ARG A 125 -12.14 24.93 -1.26
C ARG A 125 -12.36 25.37 0.20
N GLN A 126 -13.46 24.97 0.78
CA GLN A 126 -13.77 25.24 2.18
C GLN A 126 -13.05 24.27 3.10
N THR A 127 -12.72 24.75 4.29
CA THR A 127 -12.07 23.97 5.32
C THR A 127 -13.13 23.46 6.29
N GLU A 128 -13.28 22.14 6.35
CA GLU A 128 -14.25 21.46 7.23
C GLU A 128 -13.53 20.69 8.32
N ARG A 129 -14.10 20.74 9.52
CA ARG A 129 -13.63 19.91 10.62
C ARG A 129 -14.40 18.59 10.61
N ARG A 130 -13.68 17.48 10.31
CA ARG A 130 -14.27 16.14 10.24
C ARG A 130 -13.67 15.24 11.33
N LYS A 131 -14.54 14.53 12.02
CA LYS A 131 -14.11 13.45 12.94
C LYS A 131 -13.92 12.17 12.14
N MET A 132 -12.77 11.52 12.29
CA MET A 132 -12.44 10.26 11.61
C MET A 132 -11.87 9.28 12.61
N LEU A 133 -12.15 7.99 12.39
CA LEU A 133 -11.56 6.90 13.12
C LEU A 133 -10.10 6.73 12.65
N CYS A 134 -9.18 6.56 13.58
CA CYS A 134 -7.74 6.48 13.31
C CYS A 134 -7.13 5.27 14.00
N ALA A 135 -6.23 4.59 13.29
CA ALA A 135 -5.28 3.71 13.94
C ALA A 135 -4.18 4.55 14.58
N VAL A 136 -3.89 4.26 15.84
CA VAL A 136 -2.90 4.98 16.64
C VAL A 136 -1.67 4.11 16.81
N ILE A 137 -0.52 4.62 16.39
CA ILE A 137 0.78 3.99 16.56
C ILE A 137 1.64 4.90 17.44
N ILE A 138 2.30 4.34 18.43
CA ILE A 138 3.24 5.04 19.30
C ILE A 138 4.46 4.12 19.43
N ASN A 139 5.56 4.49 18.78
CA ASN A 139 6.79 3.70 18.89
C ASN A 139 7.56 4.06 20.16
N TYR A 140 7.65 5.35 20.49
CA TYR A 140 8.25 5.85 21.71
C TYR A 140 7.39 6.96 22.35
N ARG A 141 7.34 8.15 21.76
CA ARG A 141 6.58 9.30 22.26
C ARG A 141 5.67 9.95 21.23
N VAL A 142 6.07 9.91 19.97
CA VAL A 142 5.30 10.55 18.89
C VAL A 142 4.08 9.71 18.57
N LYS A 143 2.92 10.35 18.54
CA LYS A 143 1.66 9.72 18.18
C LYS A 143 1.45 9.78 16.68
N VAL A 144 1.56 8.65 15.99
CA VAL A 144 1.24 8.56 14.58
C VAL A 144 -0.23 8.14 14.42
N LEU A 145 -0.99 8.96 13.70
CA LEU A 145 -2.40 8.75 13.40
C LEU A 145 -2.56 8.34 11.95
N ILE A 146 -3.18 7.19 11.70
CA ILE A 146 -3.54 6.74 10.36
C ILE A 146 -5.06 6.81 10.25
N PRO A 147 -5.63 7.84 9.57
CA PRO A 147 -7.07 7.96 9.38
C PRO A 147 -7.63 6.77 8.60
N GLU A 148 -8.88 6.40 8.84
CA GLU A 148 -9.53 5.28 8.15
C GLU A 148 -9.49 5.40 6.61
N THR A 149 -9.51 6.62 6.08
CA THR A 149 -9.37 6.92 4.65
C THR A 149 -7.97 6.59 4.08
N GLU A 150 -6.97 6.49 4.95
CA GLU A 150 -5.58 6.16 4.62
C GLU A 150 -5.18 4.74 5.03
N VAL A 151 -6.10 3.98 5.64
CA VAL A 151 -5.88 2.57 5.99
C VAL A 151 -6.14 1.66 4.81
N TRP A 152 -7.24 1.88 4.08
CA TRP A 152 -7.71 1.01 3.00
C TRP A 152 -7.52 1.64 1.63
N TYR A 153 -7.47 0.78 0.60
CA TYR A 153 -7.61 1.26 -0.77
C TYR A 153 -9.01 1.77 -1.04
N PRO A 154 -9.18 2.79 -1.89
CA PRO A 154 -10.48 3.21 -2.39
C PRO A 154 -11.22 2.03 -3.04
N GLY A 155 -12.47 1.82 -2.62
CA GLY A 155 -13.29 0.68 -3.08
C GLY A 155 -12.99 -0.65 -2.37
N GLN A 156 -12.06 -0.66 -1.39
CA GLN A 156 -11.77 -1.81 -0.54
C GLN A 156 -11.94 -1.46 0.94
N GLU A 157 -12.69 -0.40 1.21
CA GLU A 157 -13.00 0.04 2.56
C GLU A 157 -13.71 -1.08 3.31
N ARG A 158 -13.33 -1.23 4.57
CA ARG A 158 -13.91 -2.24 5.45
C ARG A 158 -14.75 -1.59 6.53
N PRO A 159 -15.75 -2.29 7.06
CA PRO A 159 -16.54 -1.76 8.16
C PRO A 159 -15.65 -1.33 9.36
N PRO A 160 -16.04 -0.29 10.11
CA PRO A 160 -15.24 0.26 11.22
C PRO A 160 -14.85 -0.77 12.30
N TYR A 161 -15.65 -1.81 12.49
CA TYR A 161 -15.30 -2.87 13.46
C TYR A 161 -14.06 -3.67 13.04
N VAL A 162 -13.76 -3.78 11.73
CA VAL A 162 -12.54 -4.47 11.25
C VAL A 162 -11.31 -3.70 11.69
N LEU A 163 -11.31 -2.37 11.51
CA LEU A 163 -10.22 -1.51 11.98
C LEU A 163 -10.04 -1.63 13.50
N ARG A 164 -11.12 -1.65 14.26
CA ARG A 164 -11.06 -1.82 15.74
C ARG A 164 -10.42 -3.15 16.14
N ASN A 165 -10.60 -4.20 15.36
CA ASN A 165 -10.00 -5.51 15.61
C ASN A 165 -8.52 -5.61 15.16
N MET A 166 -7.96 -4.54 14.58
CA MET A 166 -6.54 -4.46 14.22
C MET A 166 -5.64 -4.01 15.36
N SER A 167 -6.17 -3.73 16.54
CA SER A 167 -5.36 -3.42 17.72
C SER A 167 -4.36 -4.54 18.01
N GLY A 168 -3.09 -4.20 18.15
CA GLY A 168 -1.98 -5.15 18.28
C GLY A 168 -1.37 -5.61 16.94
N ALA A 169 -1.98 -5.29 15.81
CA ALA A 169 -1.41 -5.60 14.49
C ALA A 169 -0.18 -4.74 14.22
N GLU A 170 0.80 -5.35 13.56
CA GLU A 170 1.94 -4.63 13.00
C GLU A 170 1.61 -4.21 11.57
N THR A 171 1.85 -2.96 11.24
CA THR A 171 1.55 -2.40 9.92
C THR A 171 2.63 -1.44 9.46
N ASP A 172 2.77 -1.31 8.14
CA ASP A 172 3.66 -0.35 7.51
C ASP A 172 2.91 0.91 7.13
N TYR A 173 3.60 2.04 7.19
CA TYR A 173 3.02 3.34 6.86
C TYR A 173 4.09 4.32 6.36
N ILE A 174 3.63 5.37 5.68
CA ILE A 174 4.46 6.48 5.21
C ILE A 174 3.89 7.76 5.80
N ILE A 175 4.75 8.66 6.26
CA ILE A 175 4.30 9.92 6.85
C ILE A 175 3.83 10.90 5.78
N LEU A 176 2.62 11.44 5.99
CA LEU A 176 1.99 12.45 5.15
C LEU A 176 2.23 13.86 5.67
N ASP A 177 2.11 14.06 6.97
CA ASP A 177 2.20 15.35 7.63
C ASP A 177 2.74 15.21 9.05
N VAL A 178 3.34 16.28 9.58
CA VAL A 178 4.01 16.27 10.87
C VAL A 178 3.66 17.54 11.63
N ASP A 179 3.08 17.37 12.81
CA ASP A 179 2.90 18.43 13.81
C ASP A 179 3.85 18.18 14.99
N ARG A 180 4.98 18.86 14.97
CA ARG A 180 6.00 18.70 16.01
C ARG A 180 5.58 19.29 17.34
N GLU A 181 4.86 20.43 17.32
CA GLU A 181 4.41 21.10 18.54
C GLU A 181 3.37 20.26 19.27
N GLY A 182 2.47 19.63 18.51
CA GLY A 182 1.48 18.69 19.04
C GLY A 182 2.02 17.30 19.37
N GLY A 183 3.26 16.96 18.97
CA GLY A 183 3.83 15.63 19.14
C GLY A 183 3.10 14.55 18.31
N VAL A 184 2.52 14.94 17.16
CA VAL A 184 1.65 14.10 16.34
C VAL A 184 2.16 14.08 14.88
N ALA A 185 2.07 12.92 14.25
CA ALA A 185 2.27 12.77 12.81
C ALA A 185 1.07 12.06 12.17
N ILE A 186 0.81 12.34 10.90
CA ILE A 186 -0.25 11.68 10.13
C ILE A 186 0.41 10.72 9.16
N GLY A 187 0.01 9.45 9.23
CA GLY A 187 0.52 8.38 8.37
C GLY A 187 -0.51 7.89 7.36
N SER A 188 -0.02 7.26 6.30
CA SER A 188 -0.81 6.54 5.30
C SER A 188 -0.29 5.11 5.17
N ARG A 189 -1.13 4.15 5.53
CA ARG A 189 -0.88 2.75 5.27
C ARG A 189 -1.02 2.44 3.78
N ARG A 190 -2.02 3.03 3.15
CA ARG A 190 -2.29 2.86 1.72
C ARG A 190 -1.06 3.13 0.85
N MET A 191 -0.34 4.24 1.10
CA MET A 191 0.88 4.55 0.37
C MET A 191 2.00 3.53 0.59
N ALA A 192 2.13 3.00 1.81
CA ALA A 192 3.09 1.95 2.10
C ALA A 192 2.75 0.65 1.37
N LEU A 193 1.47 0.27 1.34
CA LEU A 193 1.00 -0.89 0.57
C LEU A 193 1.24 -0.72 -0.93
N ASP A 194 1.04 0.49 -1.49
CA ASP A 194 1.34 0.77 -2.91
C ASP A 194 2.82 0.56 -3.22
N ALA A 195 3.70 1.08 -2.38
CA ALA A 195 5.14 0.93 -2.55
C ALA A 195 5.57 -0.53 -2.43
N GLN A 196 5.04 -1.28 -1.46
CA GLN A 196 5.31 -2.70 -1.28
C GLN A 196 4.79 -3.54 -2.45
N ARG A 197 3.57 -3.25 -2.93
CA ARG A 197 2.98 -3.91 -4.10
C ARG A 197 3.83 -3.68 -5.33
N HIS A 198 4.23 -2.43 -5.57
CA HIS A 198 5.12 -2.10 -6.67
C HIS A 198 6.44 -2.88 -6.60
N PHE A 199 7.07 -2.91 -5.42
CA PHE A 199 8.28 -3.69 -5.19
C PHE A 199 8.05 -5.18 -5.43
N PHE A 200 6.96 -5.75 -4.89
CA PHE A 200 6.61 -7.15 -5.05
C PHE A 200 6.42 -7.53 -6.53
N ASP A 201 5.76 -6.67 -7.30
CA ASP A 201 5.42 -6.91 -8.71
C ASP A 201 6.59 -6.65 -9.68
N THR A 202 7.65 -5.94 -9.23
CA THR A 202 8.80 -5.57 -10.09
C THR A 202 10.02 -6.48 -9.88
N ILE A 203 9.93 -7.51 -9.05
CA ILE A 203 11.02 -8.45 -8.86
C ILE A 203 11.42 -9.10 -10.18
N LYS A 204 12.71 -9.04 -10.50
CA LYS A 204 13.30 -9.68 -11.68
C LYS A 204 13.08 -11.19 -11.63
N GLY A 205 12.52 -11.75 -12.69
CA GLY A 205 12.18 -13.18 -12.78
C GLY A 205 10.71 -13.48 -12.47
N GLY A 206 9.93 -12.49 -12.03
CA GLY A 206 8.52 -12.68 -11.69
C GLY A 206 8.32 -13.45 -10.37
N ARG A 207 7.08 -13.77 -10.07
CA ARG A 207 6.69 -14.60 -8.93
C ARG A 207 6.22 -15.96 -9.42
N SER A 208 6.58 -17.01 -8.70
CA SER A 208 6.21 -18.38 -9.05
C SER A 208 5.15 -18.91 -8.11
N ILE A 209 4.15 -19.59 -8.67
CA ILE A 209 3.20 -20.35 -7.86
C ILE A 209 3.97 -21.40 -7.05
N GLY A 210 3.65 -21.53 -5.76
CA GLY A 210 4.40 -22.38 -4.82
C GLY A 210 5.53 -21.64 -4.08
N GLU A 211 5.82 -20.39 -4.39
CA GLU A 211 6.80 -19.58 -3.68
C GLU A 211 6.40 -19.39 -2.20
N LYS A 212 7.38 -19.56 -1.30
CA LYS A 212 7.18 -19.34 0.13
C LYS A 212 7.28 -17.86 0.44
N LEU A 213 6.27 -17.33 1.07
CA LEU A 213 6.12 -15.93 1.46
C LEU A 213 5.81 -15.85 2.96
N THR A 214 5.83 -14.63 3.47
CA THR A 214 5.35 -14.30 4.81
C THR A 214 4.16 -13.35 4.71
N CYS A 215 3.17 -13.56 5.55
CA CYS A 215 2.04 -12.64 5.70
C CYS A 215 1.89 -12.22 7.17
N ARG A 216 1.40 -11.01 7.40
CA ARG A 216 1.10 -10.46 8.73
C ARG A 216 -0.39 -10.55 9.00
N VAL A 217 -0.76 -11.00 10.18
CA VAL A 217 -2.16 -11.04 10.63
C VAL A 217 -2.55 -9.65 11.11
N LEU A 218 -3.56 -9.06 10.47
CA LEU A 218 -4.08 -7.73 10.81
C LEU A 218 -5.26 -7.80 11.78
N ALA A 219 -6.22 -8.67 11.49
CA ALA A 219 -7.39 -8.86 12.33
C ALA A 219 -7.87 -10.31 12.28
N VAL A 220 -8.44 -10.78 13.37
CA VAL A 220 -8.93 -12.16 13.48
C VAL A 220 -10.39 -12.17 13.87
N GLY A 221 -11.20 -12.79 13.02
CA GLY A 221 -12.57 -13.13 13.31
C GLY A 221 -12.73 -14.62 13.64
N PRO A 222 -13.94 -15.08 13.98
CA PRO A 222 -14.15 -16.47 14.36
C PRO A 222 -13.87 -17.47 13.22
N ARG A 223 -14.11 -17.07 11.97
CA ARG A 223 -13.99 -17.95 10.79
C ARG A 223 -13.02 -17.46 9.72
N ARG A 224 -12.52 -16.24 9.83
CA ARG A 224 -11.64 -15.60 8.83
C ARG A 224 -10.57 -14.77 9.52
N CYS A 225 -9.38 -14.76 8.93
CA CYS A 225 -8.31 -13.84 9.31
C CYS A 225 -8.07 -12.86 8.17
N LEU A 226 -7.98 -11.58 8.51
CA LEU A 226 -7.47 -10.56 7.60
C LEU A 226 -5.94 -10.57 7.70
N VAL A 227 -5.29 -10.78 6.58
CA VAL A 227 -3.83 -10.80 6.48
C VAL A 227 -3.33 -9.83 5.43
N GLU A 228 -2.10 -9.37 5.59
CA GLU A 228 -1.37 -8.57 4.62
C GLU A 228 -0.20 -9.38 4.07
N CYS A 229 -0.06 -9.43 2.75
CA CYS A 229 1.05 -10.08 2.08
C CYS A 229 1.39 -9.36 0.77
N GLY A 230 2.66 -8.99 0.58
CA GLY A 230 3.13 -8.34 -0.65
C GLY A 230 2.39 -7.04 -0.98
N GLY A 231 2.03 -6.25 0.02
CA GLY A 231 1.29 -5.00 -0.13
C GLY A 231 -0.20 -5.18 -0.47
N ARG A 232 -0.77 -6.36 -0.21
CA ARG A 232 -2.18 -6.68 -0.47
C ARG A 232 -2.85 -7.23 0.77
N ASP A 233 -4.08 -6.77 1.02
CA ASP A 233 -4.94 -7.26 2.08
C ASP A 233 -5.85 -8.36 1.55
N MET A 234 -5.91 -9.49 2.24
CA MET A 234 -6.81 -10.59 1.91
C MET A 234 -7.43 -11.22 3.13
N SER A 235 -8.64 -11.76 2.93
CA SER A 235 -9.37 -12.44 4.00
C SER A 235 -9.27 -13.95 3.80
N LEU A 236 -8.37 -14.58 4.55
CA LEU A 236 -8.18 -16.02 4.53
C LEU A 236 -9.24 -16.73 5.38
N SER A 237 -9.82 -17.77 4.83
CA SER A 237 -10.75 -18.66 5.53
C SER A 237 -9.97 -19.73 6.32
N GLN A 238 -10.67 -20.45 7.19
CA GLN A 238 -10.07 -21.58 7.89
C GLN A 238 -9.46 -22.61 6.93
N LYS A 239 -10.07 -22.79 5.74
CA LYS A 239 -9.57 -23.73 4.73
C LYS A 239 -8.22 -23.35 4.16
N ASP A 240 -7.85 -22.07 4.20
CA ASP A 240 -6.57 -21.54 3.72
C ASP A 240 -5.51 -21.50 4.84
N LEU A 241 -5.96 -21.49 6.09
CA LEU A 241 -5.10 -21.33 7.25
C LEU A 241 -4.64 -22.65 7.86
N THR A 242 -5.50 -23.67 7.89
CA THR A 242 -5.19 -24.91 8.62
C THR A 242 -5.96 -26.11 8.08
N TYR A 243 -5.36 -27.29 8.20
CA TYR A 243 -6.03 -28.57 7.94
C TYR A 243 -6.92 -29.03 9.11
N ILE A 244 -6.72 -28.47 10.31
CA ILE A 244 -7.46 -28.84 11.52
C ILE A 244 -8.69 -27.97 11.65
N ALA A 245 -9.86 -28.59 11.83
CA ALA A 245 -11.09 -27.88 12.13
C ALA A 245 -10.95 -27.10 13.44
N THR A 246 -11.11 -25.80 13.40
CA THR A 246 -11.00 -24.90 14.53
C THR A 246 -12.32 -24.13 14.67
N PRO A 247 -13.08 -24.30 15.76
CA PRO A 247 -14.36 -23.63 15.94
C PRO A 247 -14.25 -22.09 15.92
N ASP A 248 -13.16 -21.58 16.46
CA ASP A 248 -12.89 -20.14 16.52
C ASP A 248 -11.39 -19.87 16.24
N LEU A 249 -11.11 -19.16 15.18
CA LEU A 249 -9.72 -18.84 14.77
C LEU A 249 -9.02 -17.92 15.78
N ARG A 250 -9.75 -17.16 16.60
CA ARG A 250 -9.19 -16.27 17.62
C ARG A 250 -8.46 -17.00 18.74
N THR A 251 -8.70 -18.30 18.89
CA THR A 251 -7.96 -19.14 19.85
C THR A 251 -6.56 -19.50 19.38
N ARG A 252 -6.29 -19.33 18.08
CA ARG A 252 -5.05 -19.79 17.44
C ARG A 252 -4.24 -18.67 16.78
N TYR A 253 -4.92 -17.64 16.30
CA TYR A 253 -4.31 -16.53 15.58
C TYR A 253 -4.57 -15.21 16.31
N HIS A 254 -3.58 -14.31 16.24
CA HIS A 254 -3.65 -13.00 16.90
C HIS A 254 -3.18 -11.90 15.95
N PRO A 255 -3.71 -10.67 16.05
CA PRO A 255 -3.17 -9.52 15.33
C PRO A 255 -1.68 -9.32 15.64
N GLY A 256 -0.90 -8.97 14.63
CA GLY A 256 0.56 -8.80 14.74
C GLY A 256 1.37 -10.10 14.61
N GLN A 257 0.71 -11.25 14.47
CA GLN A 257 1.40 -12.52 14.21
C GLN A 257 1.87 -12.56 12.75
N THR A 258 3.11 -13.04 12.55
CA THR A 258 3.64 -13.35 11.22
C THR A 258 3.46 -14.83 10.92
N LEU A 259 2.93 -15.15 9.74
CA LEU A 259 2.68 -16.50 9.29
C LEU A 259 3.45 -16.76 7.99
N ASN A 260 4.00 -17.96 7.86
CA ASN A 260 4.51 -18.43 6.58
C ASN A 260 3.33 -18.85 5.70
N CYS A 261 3.41 -18.55 4.42
CA CYS A 261 2.39 -18.90 3.45
C CYS A 261 3.02 -19.29 2.11
N VAL A 262 2.22 -19.89 1.25
CA VAL A 262 2.62 -20.28 -0.10
C VAL A 262 1.73 -19.55 -1.10
N LEU A 263 2.34 -18.98 -2.14
CA LEU A 263 1.63 -18.31 -3.22
C LEU A 263 0.87 -19.33 -4.06
N LYS A 264 -0.45 -19.19 -4.12
CA LYS A 264 -1.34 -20.11 -4.84
C LYS A 264 -1.76 -19.57 -6.20
N GLU A 265 -2.03 -18.27 -6.25
CA GLU A 265 -2.48 -17.60 -7.46
C GLU A 265 -1.75 -16.26 -7.54
N TYR A 266 -1.26 -15.95 -8.72
CA TYR A 266 -0.65 -14.67 -9.02
C TYR A 266 -0.82 -14.34 -10.50
N ASP A 267 -1.60 -13.30 -10.78
CA ASP A 267 -1.65 -12.66 -12.07
C ASP A 267 -1.60 -11.14 -11.89
N ARG A 268 -0.48 -10.55 -12.34
CA ARG A 268 -0.27 -9.11 -12.26
C ARG A 268 -1.26 -8.33 -13.12
N ARG A 269 -1.69 -8.88 -14.27
CA ARG A 269 -2.58 -8.20 -15.22
C ARG A 269 -4.00 -8.18 -14.71
N GLU A 270 -4.47 -9.29 -14.20
CA GLU A 270 -5.81 -9.44 -13.62
C GLU A 270 -5.88 -9.02 -12.14
N GLY A 271 -4.73 -8.74 -11.53
CA GLY A 271 -4.65 -8.38 -10.10
C GLY A 271 -4.94 -9.54 -9.15
N GLN A 272 -4.96 -10.77 -9.67
CA GLN A 272 -5.20 -11.96 -8.86
C GLN A 272 -4.00 -12.22 -7.96
N PHE A 273 -4.28 -12.45 -6.69
CA PHE A 273 -3.28 -12.79 -5.69
C PHE A 273 -3.93 -13.57 -4.56
N TRP A 274 -3.45 -14.80 -4.33
CA TRP A 274 -3.95 -15.63 -3.25
C TRP A 274 -2.84 -16.44 -2.60
N VAL A 275 -2.86 -16.55 -1.28
CA VAL A 275 -1.91 -17.33 -0.52
C VAL A 275 -2.60 -18.36 0.37
N SER A 276 -1.89 -19.42 0.71
CA SER A 276 -2.34 -20.46 1.63
C SER A 276 -1.29 -20.68 2.73
N VAL A 277 -1.71 -20.60 3.97
CA VAL A 277 -0.87 -20.85 5.14
C VAL A 277 -0.74 -22.35 5.39
N LYS A 278 -1.83 -23.10 5.23
CA LYS A 278 -1.82 -24.56 5.47
C LYS A 278 -0.85 -25.32 4.58
N ASP A 279 -0.62 -24.83 3.35
CA ASP A 279 0.22 -25.52 2.36
C ASP A 279 1.74 -25.32 2.66
N THR A 280 2.08 -24.66 3.74
CA THR A 280 3.45 -24.62 4.28
C THR A 280 3.85 -25.90 5.01
N VAL A 281 2.86 -26.71 5.38
CA VAL A 281 3.06 -28.01 6.05
C VAL A 281 2.45 -29.12 5.20
N ASP A 282 3.00 -30.33 5.35
CA ASP A 282 2.46 -31.49 4.64
C ASP A 282 1.02 -31.77 5.05
N ASN A 283 0.21 -32.16 4.08
CA ASN A 283 -1.17 -32.52 4.33
C ASN A 283 -1.25 -33.79 5.20
N PRO A 284 -1.71 -33.69 6.46
CA PRO A 284 -1.78 -34.84 7.36
C PRO A 284 -2.74 -35.94 6.89
N PHE A 285 -3.66 -35.58 5.98
CA PHE A 285 -4.61 -36.53 5.40
C PHE A 285 -4.10 -37.20 4.13
N PHE A 286 -2.89 -36.85 3.67
CA PHE A 286 -2.28 -37.50 2.52
C PHE A 286 -2.12 -38.99 2.78
N GLY A 287 -2.74 -39.81 1.93
CA GLY A 287 -2.71 -41.27 2.10
C GLY A 287 -3.63 -41.83 3.21
N ALA A 288 -4.51 -40.99 3.82
CA ALA A 288 -5.44 -41.43 4.84
C ALA A 288 -6.35 -42.58 4.36
N LEU A 289 -6.83 -42.53 3.11
CA LEU A 289 -7.64 -43.60 2.50
C LEU A 289 -6.90 -44.92 2.38
N ARG A 290 -5.55 -44.91 2.24
CA ARG A 290 -4.74 -46.13 2.24
C ARG A 290 -4.57 -46.73 3.63
N ARG A 291 -4.52 -45.85 4.65
CA ARG A 291 -4.36 -46.27 6.07
C ARG A 291 -5.72 -46.67 6.70
N HIS A 292 -6.81 -46.10 6.24
CA HIS A 292 -8.17 -46.36 6.72
C HIS A 292 -9.08 -46.59 5.52
N PRO A 293 -9.08 -47.83 4.95
CA PRO A 293 -9.96 -48.14 3.84
C PRO A 293 -11.42 -48.04 4.26
N ILE A 294 -12.28 -47.64 3.30
CA ILE A 294 -13.70 -47.51 3.55
C ILE A 294 -14.26 -48.89 3.94
N GLY A 295 -14.87 -49.01 5.12
CA GLY A 295 -15.43 -50.24 5.65
C GLY A 295 -14.55 -51.04 6.64
N SER A 296 -13.43 -50.46 7.14
CA SER A 296 -12.62 -51.03 8.22
C SER A 296 -13.12 -50.56 9.59
#